data_c433ad9b962bf021acd5f732a342c139
#
_entry.id   c433ad9b962bf021acd5f732a342c139
#
_cell.length_a   1.000
_cell.length_b   1.000
_cell.length_c   1.000
_cell.angle_alpha   90.00
_cell.angle_beta   90.00
_cell.angle_gamma   90.00
#
_symmetry.space_group_name_H-M   'P 1'
#
loop_
_entity.id
_entity.type
_entity.pdbx_description
1 polymer ?
#
loop_
_entity_poly.entity_id
_entity_poly.type
_entity_poly.pdbx_seq_one_letter_code
_entity_poly.pdbx_strand_id
1 'polypeptide(L)'
;MSLASEPSIQEQLGDATNLADDPAECGARERLDYPEATQPLRIVWSYAIVLTAIHLIALLAVIPWLFTWSGLVLAILGHFTFGMLGVTIGYHRLLTHRGFTCPKWLEHTFAIFGMCNLQDSPARWVAIHRLHHQHSDHQPDPHSPLANFFWSHVGWVVCRHRDLDRTIHYERYVRDLLRDPFYLRMERKGGWFFVFAAHALLITLAGAAYGFVVGGSGAESLRFAASWYVWAVAVRTVFVLHGTWAVNSLTHVAGYRNYETRDNSRNNWFVALWSHGEGWHNNHHAQPRAASHGHRWWEYDMSWWVIVAMEKVGLAKNVVRPTKS
;
A
#
# COMPACT_ATOMS: atom_id res chain seq x y z
N MET A 1 -8.58 -7.57 -55.61
CA MET A 1 -8.05 -7.25 -54.26
C MET A 1 -9.11 -7.63 -53.27
N SER A 2 -8.97 -8.79 -52.64
CA SER A 2 -9.91 -9.31 -51.61
C SER A 2 -9.51 -8.73 -50.27
N LEU A 3 -10.42 -8.02 -49.61
CA LEU A 3 -10.27 -7.57 -48.24
C LEU A 3 -10.46 -8.77 -47.32
N ALA A 4 -9.41 -9.19 -46.63
CA ALA A 4 -9.50 -10.18 -45.59
C ALA A 4 -10.30 -9.57 -44.41
N SER A 5 -11.38 -10.23 -44.03
CA SER A 5 -12.20 -9.86 -42.87
C SER A 5 -11.42 -10.10 -41.58
N GLU A 6 -11.40 -9.12 -40.68
CA GLU A 6 -10.86 -9.28 -39.32
C GLU A 6 -11.66 -10.34 -38.55
N PRO A 7 -10.97 -11.22 -37.77
CA PRO A 7 -11.66 -12.24 -36.99
C PRO A 7 -12.52 -11.60 -35.88
N SER A 8 -13.68 -12.21 -35.64
CA SER A 8 -14.64 -11.74 -34.64
C SER A 8 -14.10 -11.92 -33.21
N ILE A 9 -14.57 -11.06 -32.29
CA ILE A 9 -14.19 -11.09 -30.85
C ILE A 9 -14.44 -12.48 -30.20
N GLN A 10 -15.34 -13.28 -30.75
CA GLN A 10 -15.59 -14.66 -30.30
C GLN A 10 -14.51 -15.65 -30.72
N GLU A 11 -13.83 -15.45 -31.86
CA GLU A 11 -12.70 -16.30 -32.27
C GLU A 11 -11.43 -16.02 -31.49
N GLN A 12 -11.26 -14.78 -30.97
CA GLN A 12 -10.14 -14.44 -30.08
C GLN A 12 -10.30 -15.00 -28.66
N LEU A 13 -11.51 -15.34 -28.24
CA LEU A 13 -11.80 -15.94 -26.93
C LEU A 13 -11.76 -17.49 -26.94
N GLY A 14 -11.76 -18.11 -28.09
CA GLY A 14 -11.79 -19.58 -28.25
C GLY A 14 -10.44 -20.27 -28.05
N ASP A 15 -9.32 -19.54 -28.11
CA ASP A 15 -7.96 -20.14 -28.02
C ASP A 15 -7.36 -20.11 -26.59
N ALA A 16 -8.09 -19.57 -25.62
CA ALA A 16 -7.64 -19.46 -24.23
C ALA A 16 -8.07 -20.67 -23.34
N THR A 17 -8.76 -21.67 -23.89
CA THR A 17 -9.34 -22.78 -23.08
C THR A 17 -8.58 -24.10 -23.17
N ASN A 18 -7.42 -24.19 -23.80
CA ASN A 18 -6.64 -25.43 -23.95
C ASN A 18 -5.25 -25.39 -23.28
N LEU A 19 -5.15 -24.83 -22.09
CA LEU A 19 -4.06 -25.11 -21.15
C LEU A 19 -4.70 -25.74 -19.91
N ALA A 20 -5.11 -26.99 -20.02
CA ALA A 20 -5.35 -27.85 -18.88
C ALA A 20 -3.97 -28.20 -18.31
N ASP A 21 -3.49 -27.42 -17.34
CA ASP A 21 -2.31 -27.73 -16.57
C ASP A 21 -2.59 -28.99 -15.74
N ASP A 22 -1.70 -29.96 -15.86
CA ASP A 22 -1.71 -31.25 -15.15
C ASP A 22 -1.59 -30.96 -13.63
N PRO A 23 -2.50 -31.46 -12.76
CA PRO A 23 -2.46 -31.23 -11.32
C PRO A 23 -1.29 -31.90 -10.60
N ALA A 24 -0.41 -32.62 -11.30
CA ALA A 24 0.66 -33.43 -10.71
C ALA A 24 2.00 -32.68 -10.51
N GLU A 25 2.18 -31.48 -11.03
CA GLU A 25 3.40 -30.68 -10.80
C GLU A 25 3.25 -29.69 -9.63
N CYS A 26 3.13 -30.20 -8.41
CA CYS A 26 3.56 -29.47 -7.21
C CYS A 26 5.11 -29.43 -7.17
N GLY A 27 5.72 -29.09 -8.31
CA GLY A 27 7.15 -28.91 -8.51
C GLY A 27 7.63 -27.61 -7.88
N ALA A 28 8.90 -27.54 -7.54
CA ALA A 28 9.60 -26.38 -6.99
C ALA A 28 9.15 -25.11 -7.70
N ARG A 29 8.64 -24.11 -6.93
CA ARG A 29 8.16 -22.82 -7.46
C ARG A 29 9.22 -22.25 -8.40
N GLU A 30 8.86 -22.08 -9.67
CA GLU A 30 9.77 -21.57 -10.68
C GLU A 30 10.22 -20.16 -10.26
N ARG A 31 11.53 -19.97 -10.15
CA ARG A 31 12.10 -18.69 -9.75
C ARG A 31 11.93 -17.70 -10.89
N LEU A 32 11.34 -16.53 -10.62
CA LEU A 32 11.25 -15.45 -11.58
C LEU A 32 12.54 -14.62 -11.61
N ASP A 33 12.90 -14.12 -12.77
CA ASP A 33 13.86 -13.05 -12.90
C ASP A 33 13.27 -11.72 -12.40
N TYR A 34 14.13 -10.75 -12.10
CA TYR A 34 13.67 -9.38 -11.86
C TYR A 34 12.93 -8.84 -13.09
N PRO A 35 11.89 -8.00 -12.91
CA PRO A 35 11.17 -7.44 -14.04
C PRO A 35 12.11 -6.78 -15.05
N GLU A 36 11.93 -7.07 -16.35
CA GLU A 36 12.79 -6.54 -17.41
C GLU A 36 12.89 -5.00 -17.38
N ALA A 37 11.79 -4.33 -17.02
CA ALA A 37 11.75 -2.88 -16.87
C ALA A 37 12.66 -2.33 -15.77
N THR A 38 13.21 -3.20 -14.90
CA THR A 38 14.19 -2.83 -13.87
C THR A 38 15.64 -3.09 -14.28
N GLN A 39 15.85 -3.74 -15.44
CA GLN A 39 17.19 -4.11 -15.91
C GLN A 39 17.82 -3.03 -16.82
N PRO A 40 19.12 -2.71 -16.68
CA PRO A 40 19.98 -3.12 -15.58
C PRO A 40 19.57 -2.45 -14.26
N LEU A 41 19.73 -3.14 -13.14
CA LEU A 41 19.35 -2.62 -11.82
C LEU A 41 20.05 -1.27 -11.55
N ARG A 42 19.27 -0.26 -11.24
CA ARG A 42 19.75 1.09 -10.89
C ARG A 42 19.04 1.60 -9.65
N ILE A 43 19.82 1.99 -8.66
CA ILE A 43 19.28 2.54 -7.41
C ILE A 43 18.74 3.96 -7.66
N VAL A 44 17.53 4.22 -7.16
CA VAL A 44 16.95 5.55 -7.05
C VAL A 44 17.40 6.15 -5.71
N TRP A 45 18.52 6.86 -5.73
CA TRP A 45 19.18 7.34 -4.51
C TRP A 45 18.29 8.22 -3.63
N SER A 46 17.39 8.99 -4.19
CA SER A 46 16.44 9.79 -3.40
C SER A 46 15.56 8.90 -2.50
N TYR A 47 15.05 7.78 -3.02
CA TYR A 47 14.28 6.82 -2.23
C TYR A 47 15.16 6.10 -1.21
N ALA A 48 16.32 5.60 -1.64
CA ALA A 48 17.25 4.90 -0.74
C ALA A 48 17.67 5.78 0.44
N ILE A 49 18.04 7.05 0.20
CA ILE A 49 18.45 7.98 1.24
C ILE A 49 17.29 8.30 2.20
N VAL A 50 16.10 8.64 1.69
CA VAL A 50 14.95 8.99 2.53
C VAL A 50 14.50 7.80 3.37
N LEU A 51 14.40 6.60 2.77
CA LEU A 51 14.04 5.39 3.50
C LEU A 51 15.09 5.02 4.56
N THR A 52 16.37 5.07 4.21
CA THR A 52 17.44 4.83 5.20
C THR A 52 17.38 5.86 6.33
N ALA A 53 17.23 7.14 6.01
CA ALA A 53 17.17 8.20 7.01
C ALA A 53 16.00 8.00 7.99
N ILE A 54 14.79 7.69 7.50
CA ILE A 54 13.63 7.49 8.37
C ILE A 54 13.81 6.26 9.28
N HIS A 55 14.44 5.19 8.79
CA HIS A 55 14.76 4.02 9.61
C HIS A 55 15.81 4.34 10.68
N LEU A 56 16.88 5.05 10.34
CA LEU A 56 17.90 5.48 11.31
C LEU A 56 17.30 6.39 12.39
N ILE A 57 16.41 7.31 12.00
CA ILE A 57 15.69 8.15 12.97
C ILE A 57 14.77 7.31 13.85
N ALA A 58 14.07 6.33 13.30
CA ALA A 58 13.22 5.43 14.09
C ALA A 58 14.01 4.63 15.13
N LEU A 59 15.26 4.25 14.85
CA LEU A 59 16.14 3.58 15.81
C LEU A 59 16.47 4.45 17.02
N LEU A 60 16.36 5.78 16.92
CA LEU A 60 16.55 6.68 18.07
C LEU A 60 15.48 6.49 19.16
N ALA A 61 14.39 5.79 18.86
CA ALA A 61 13.36 5.43 19.85
C ALA A 61 13.89 4.60 21.04
N VAL A 62 15.07 3.97 20.89
CA VAL A 62 15.74 3.25 21.99
C VAL A 62 16.33 4.19 23.05
N ILE A 63 16.48 5.49 22.74
CA ILE A 63 17.03 6.48 23.65
C ILE A 63 15.95 6.88 24.66
N PRO A 64 16.12 6.63 25.98
CA PRO A 64 15.07 6.90 26.98
C PRO A 64 14.60 8.35 27.03
N TRP A 65 15.50 9.31 26.75
CA TRP A 65 15.16 10.73 26.70
C TRP A 65 14.11 11.06 25.63
N LEU A 66 14.10 10.32 24.51
CA LEU A 66 13.15 10.47 23.40
C LEU A 66 11.83 9.71 23.62
N PHE A 67 11.73 8.93 24.70
CA PHE A 67 10.47 8.26 25.03
C PHE A 67 9.53 9.20 25.77
N THR A 68 8.30 9.34 25.27
CA THR A 68 7.17 9.93 26.00
C THR A 68 5.92 9.10 25.73
N TRP A 69 5.06 8.95 26.73
CA TRP A 69 3.77 8.26 26.57
C TRP A 69 2.90 8.91 25.49
N SER A 70 2.92 10.26 25.39
CA SER A 70 2.18 10.97 24.35
C SER A 70 2.72 10.67 22.94
N GLY A 71 4.05 10.56 22.78
CA GLY A 71 4.67 10.17 21.52
C GLY A 71 4.26 8.76 21.08
N LEU A 72 4.27 7.78 22.00
CA LEU A 72 3.81 6.42 21.76
C LEU A 72 2.31 6.38 21.40
N VAL A 73 1.46 7.06 22.16
CA VAL A 73 0.01 7.13 21.87
C VAL A 73 -0.24 7.73 20.50
N LEU A 74 0.46 8.81 20.14
CA LEU A 74 0.35 9.41 18.81
C LEU A 74 0.86 8.49 17.71
N ALA A 75 1.89 7.68 17.95
CA ALA A 75 2.36 6.67 16.99
C ALA A 75 1.27 5.63 16.74
N ILE A 76 0.63 5.11 17.80
CA ILE A 76 -0.48 4.14 17.69
C ILE A 76 -1.68 4.77 16.96
N LEU A 77 -2.15 5.94 17.38
CA LEU A 77 -3.25 6.64 16.73
C LEU A 77 -2.92 6.95 15.26
N GLY A 78 -1.69 7.36 14.98
CA GLY A 78 -1.21 7.63 13.64
C GLY A 78 -1.14 6.35 12.76
N HIS A 79 -0.85 5.18 13.36
CA HIS A 79 -0.91 3.91 12.63
C HIS A 79 -2.33 3.61 12.12
N PHE A 80 -3.37 3.86 12.93
CA PHE A 80 -4.76 3.75 12.49
C PHE A 80 -5.15 4.86 11.51
N THR A 81 -4.79 6.11 11.79
CA THR A 81 -5.19 7.24 10.94
C THR A 81 -4.51 7.21 9.58
N PHE A 82 -3.19 7.10 9.56
CA PHE A 82 -2.42 7.19 8.31
C PHE A 82 -2.24 5.83 7.65
N GLY A 83 -2.00 4.76 8.42
CA GLY A 83 -1.88 3.40 7.90
C GLY A 83 -3.23 2.85 7.46
N MET A 84 -4.19 2.72 8.37
CA MET A 84 -5.50 2.13 8.05
C MET A 84 -6.34 3.03 7.15
N LEU A 85 -6.68 4.26 7.58
CA LEU A 85 -7.55 5.12 6.78
C LEU A 85 -6.87 5.60 5.49
N GLY A 86 -5.55 5.86 5.52
CA GLY A 86 -4.80 6.35 4.37
C GLY A 86 -4.43 5.26 3.37
N VAL A 87 -3.73 4.22 3.82
CA VAL A 87 -3.21 3.18 2.92
C VAL A 87 -4.25 2.11 2.65
N THR A 88 -4.76 1.42 3.68
CA THR A 88 -5.61 0.26 3.43
C THR A 88 -7.02 0.65 2.94
N ILE A 89 -7.66 1.60 3.56
CA ILE A 89 -9.00 2.06 3.13
C ILE A 89 -8.87 3.01 1.92
N GLY A 90 -7.98 4.01 2.00
CA GLY A 90 -7.83 5.03 0.98
C GLY A 90 -7.18 4.51 -0.30
N TYR A 91 -5.87 4.24 -0.27
CA TYR A 91 -5.14 3.85 -1.47
C TYR A 91 -5.60 2.51 -2.02
N HIS A 92 -5.75 1.50 -1.16
CA HIS A 92 -6.02 0.14 -1.59
C HIS A 92 -7.49 -0.09 -1.94
N ARG A 93 -8.40 -0.09 -0.94
CA ARG A 93 -9.78 -0.51 -1.16
C ARG A 93 -10.63 0.52 -1.93
N LEU A 94 -10.38 1.82 -1.72
CA LEU A 94 -11.13 2.90 -2.38
C LEU A 94 -10.55 3.25 -3.75
N LEU A 95 -9.28 3.71 -3.83
CA LEU A 95 -8.70 4.25 -5.06
C LEU A 95 -8.29 3.17 -6.04
N THR A 96 -7.71 2.05 -5.58
CA THR A 96 -7.27 0.97 -6.48
C THR A 96 -8.43 0.11 -6.93
N HIS A 97 -9.15 -0.50 -5.98
CA HIS A 97 -10.12 -1.57 -6.26
C HIS A 97 -11.55 -1.08 -6.42
N ARG A 98 -11.83 0.17 -6.06
CA ARG A 98 -13.20 0.71 -6.14
C ARG A 98 -14.20 -0.17 -5.38
N GLY A 99 -13.80 -0.70 -4.22
CA GLY A 99 -14.64 -1.54 -3.37
C GLY A 99 -15.84 -0.81 -2.75
N PHE A 100 -15.78 0.51 -2.72
CA PHE A 100 -16.87 1.41 -2.32
C PHE A 100 -16.66 2.79 -2.92
N THR A 101 -17.63 3.69 -2.72
CA THR A 101 -17.53 5.11 -3.08
C THR A 101 -17.79 5.97 -1.86
N CYS A 102 -17.24 7.18 -1.82
CA CYS A 102 -17.48 8.17 -0.76
C CYS A 102 -17.47 9.59 -1.33
N PRO A 103 -17.88 10.62 -0.55
CA PRO A 103 -17.77 12.02 -0.96
C PRO A 103 -16.32 12.39 -1.29
N LYS A 104 -16.12 13.23 -2.30
CA LYS A 104 -14.80 13.63 -2.79
C LYS A 104 -13.88 14.22 -1.71
N TRP A 105 -14.43 15.02 -0.80
CA TRP A 105 -13.64 15.56 0.30
C TRP A 105 -13.05 14.46 1.19
N LEU A 106 -13.79 13.37 1.42
CA LEU A 106 -13.34 12.23 2.22
C LEU A 106 -12.32 11.39 1.45
N GLU A 107 -12.56 11.17 0.14
CA GLU A 107 -11.60 10.50 -0.76
C GLU A 107 -10.24 11.23 -0.74
N HIS A 108 -10.25 12.56 -0.90
CA HIS A 108 -9.02 13.36 -0.84
C HIS A 108 -8.38 13.35 0.56
N THR A 109 -9.17 13.34 1.63
CA THR A 109 -8.66 13.21 3.01
C THR A 109 -7.91 11.89 3.21
N PHE A 110 -8.50 10.77 2.77
CA PHE A 110 -7.82 9.48 2.82
C PHE A 110 -6.55 9.46 1.97
N ALA A 111 -6.57 10.07 0.80
CA ALA A 111 -5.37 10.21 -0.03
C ALA A 111 -4.26 11.03 0.67
N ILE A 112 -4.63 12.12 1.36
CA ILE A 112 -3.68 12.92 2.17
C ILE A 112 -3.08 12.05 3.29
N PHE A 113 -3.91 11.28 3.99
CA PHE A 113 -3.43 10.36 5.04
C PHE A 113 -2.48 9.29 4.48
N GLY A 114 -2.76 8.75 3.29
CA GLY A 114 -1.87 7.81 2.61
C GLY A 114 -0.49 8.42 2.33
N MET A 115 -0.43 9.66 1.82
CA MET A 115 0.82 10.37 1.55
C MET A 115 1.67 10.60 2.81
N CYS A 116 1.06 10.64 4.00
CA CYS A 116 1.78 10.76 5.27
C CYS A 116 2.61 9.53 5.68
N ASN A 117 2.74 8.50 4.82
CA ASN A 117 3.46 7.26 5.10
C ASN A 117 4.68 7.02 4.20
N LEU A 118 5.14 7.98 3.40
CA LEU A 118 6.25 7.81 2.44
C LEU A 118 6.02 6.64 1.45
N GLN A 119 4.77 6.38 1.08
CA GLN A 119 4.40 5.33 0.12
C GLN A 119 4.06 5.88 -1.27
N ASP A 120 4.75 6.95 -1.67
CA ASP A 120 4.54 7.61 -2.97
C ASP A 120 3.23 8.40 -3.09
N SER A 121 3.01 8.92 -4.29
CA SER A 121 1.75 9.57 -4.65
C SER A 121 0.61 8.56 -4.76
N PRO A 122 -0.65 8.99 -4.56
CA PRO A 122 -1.81 8.11 -4.73
C PRO A 122 -1.86 7.44 -6.11
N ALA A 123 -1.58 8.20 -7.19
CA ALA A 123 -1.68 7.66 -8.54
C ALA A 123 -0.57 6.66 -8.84
N ARG A 124 0.67 6.92 -8.44
CA ARG A 124 1.77 5.96 -8.63
C ARG A 124 1.55 4.69 -7.82
N TRP A 125 1.14 4.80 -6.56
CA TRP A 125 0.82 3.65 -5.72
C TRP A 125 -0.26 2.76 -6.34
N VAL A 126 -1.36 3.39 -6.79
CA VAL A 126 -2.47 2.69 -7.46
C VAL A 126 -2.01 2.04 -8.76
N ALA A 127 -1.16 2.71 -9.56
CA ALA A 127 -0.64 2.14 -10.79
C ALA A 127 0.20 0.89 -10.55
N ILE A 128 1.11 0.93 -9.58
CA ILE A 128 1.94 -0.21 -9.17
C ILE A 128 1.06 -1.37 -8.75
N HIS A 129 0.06 -1.13 -7.92
CA HIS A 129 -0.78 -2.17 -7.37
C HIS A 129 -1.73 -2.78 -8.42
N ARG A 130 -2.25 -1.98 -9.36
CA ARG A 130 -3.03 -2.48 -10.50
C ARG A 130 -2.16 -3.32 -11.45
N LEU A 131 -0.89 -2.93 -11.67
CA LEU A 131 0.06 -3.72 -12.44
C LEU A 131 0.35 -5.05 -11.75
N HIS A 132 0.54 -5.05 -10.42
CA HIS A 132 0.70 -6.27 -9.64
C HIS A 132 -0.51 -7.21 -9.79
N HIS A 133 -1.74 -6.74 -9.60
CA HIS A 133 -2.93 -7.57 -9.77
C HIS A 133 -3.09 -8.12 -11.19
N GLN A 134 -2.64 -7.38 -12.20
CA GLN A 134 -2.67 -7.87 -13.58
C GLN A 134 -1.70 -9.01 -13.82
N HIS A 135 -0.55 -9.02 -13.15
CA HIS A 135 0.57 -9.93 -13.39
C HIS A 135 1.08 -10.67 -12.14
N SER A 136 0.28 -10.72 -11.07
CA SER A 136 0.69 -11.28 -9.78
C SER A 136 1.42 -12.61 -9.92
N ASP A 137 2.67 -12.65 -9.41
CA ASP A 137 3.60 -13.79 -9.47
C ASP A 137 3.99 -14.25 -10.88
N HIS A 138 3.79 -13.41 -11.91
CA HIS A 138 4.24 -13.61 -13.28
C HIS A 138 4.96 -12.36 -13.78
N GLN A 139 5.72 -12.45 -14.87
CA GLN A 139 6.30 -11.24 -15.47
C GLN A 139 5.20 -10.36 -16.11
N PRO A 140 5.22 -9.03 -15.92
CA PRO A 140 6.20 -8.19 -15.23
C PRO A 140 5.75 -7.72 -13.83
N ASP A 141 5.35 -8.63 -12.90
CA ASP A 141 5.00 -8.25 -11.53
C ASP A 141 6.12 -7.40 -10.89
N PRO A 142 5.85 -6.18 -10.43
CA PRO A 142 6.87 -5.29 -9.90
C PRO A 142 7.54 -5.80 -8.63
N HIS A 143 6.89 -6.65 -7.84
CA HIS A 143 7.37 -7.06 -6.51
C HIS A 143 7.09 -8.52 -6.13
N SER A 144 7.06 -9.45 -7.09
CA SER A 144 6.90 -10.86 -6.76
C SER A 144 8.04 -11.40 -5.88
N PRO A 145 7.75 -12.13 -4.78
CA PRO A 145 8.77 -12.81 -3.98
C PRO A 145 9.40 -14.02 -4.68
N LEU A 146 8.86 -14.45 -5.84
CA LEU A 146 9.50 -15.46 -6.68
C LEU A 146 10.83 -14.96 -7.28
N ALA A 147 11.03 -13.65 -7.43
CA ALA A 147 12.34 -13.09 -7.77
C ALA A 147 13.32 -13.25 -6.60
N ASN A 148 13.01 -12.74 -5.44
CA ASN A 148 13.48 -13.09 -4.11
C ASN A 148 12.70 -12.31 -3.04
N PHE A 149 12.76 -12.79 -1.80
CA PHE A 149 12.04 -12.20 -0.68
C PHE A 149 12.42 -10.74 -0.39
N PHE A 150 13.73 -10.43 -0.39
CA PHE A 150 14.20 -9.05 -0.14
C PHE A 150 13.75 -8.09 -1.23
N TRP A 151 13.74 -8.56 -2.49
CA TRP A 151 13.19 -7.79 -3.61
C TRP A 151 11.74 -7.41 -3.36
N SER A 152 10.89 -8.40 -3.10
CA SER A 152 9.46 -8.20 -2.87
C SER A 152 9.18 -7.33 -1.64
N HIS A 153 10.00 -7.45 -0.58
CA HIS A 153 9.81 -6.67 0.63
C HIS A 153 10.21 -5.21 0.45
N VAL A 154 11.41 -4.91 -0.03
CA VAL A 154 11.93 -3.53 -0.11
C VAL A 154 12.75 -3.22 -1.36
N GLY A 155 13.38 -4.20 -2.00
CA GLY A 155 14.31 -3.96 -3.10
C GLY A 155 13.66 -3.22 -4.27
N TRP A 156 12.44 -3.60 -4.64
CA TRP A 156 11.68 -2.98 -5.71
C TRP A 156 11.40 -1.47 -5.50
N VAL A 157 11.30 -1.02 -4.26
CA VAL A 157 11.02 0.40 -3.92
C VAL A 157 12.20 1.29 -4.25
N VAL A 158 13.43 0.79 -4.02
CA VAL A 158 14.67 1.56 -4.20
C VAL A 158 15.30 1.37 -5.58
N CYS A 159 14.77 0.47 -6.40
CA CYS A 159 15.25 0.23 -7.76
C CYS A 159 14.38 0.96 -8.79
N ARG A 160 15.02 1.50 -9.83
CA ARG A 160 14.32 2.16 -10.94
C ARG A 160 13.53 1.13 -11.74
N HIS A 161 12.27 1.44 -11.99
CA HIS A 161 11.39 0.68 -12.88
C HIS A 161 10.98 1.60 -14.04
N ARG A 162 11.42 1.32 -15.28
CA ARG A 162 11.22 2.20 -16.46
C ARG A 162 9.76 2.52 -16.73
N ASP A 163 8.87 1.54 -16.54
CA ASP A 163 7.43 1.70 -16.80
C ASP A 163 6.67 2.40 -15.68
N LEU A 164 7.34 2.69 -14.56
CA LEU A 164 6.76 3.30 -13.36
C LEU A 164 7.52 4.55 -12.88
N ASP A 165 8.56 4.99 -13.59
CA ASP A 165 9.43 6.09 -13.17
C ASP A 165 8.89 7.49 -13.55
N ARG A 166 7.96 7.57 -14.52
CA ARG A 166 7.33 8.82 -14.98
C ARG A 166 5.84 8.63 -15.19
N THR A 167 5.04 9.63 -14.84
CA THR A 167 3.57 9.59 -14.95
C THR A 167 3.10 9.14 -16.33
N ILE A 168 3.74 9.59 -17.42
CA ILE A 168 3.39 9.21 -18.78
C ILE A 168 3.51 7.70 -19.05
N HIS A 169 4.37 6.99 -18.32
CA HIS A 169 4.56 5.55 -18.50
C HIS A 169 3.45 4.72 -17.82
N TYR A 170 2.91 5.21 -16.71
CA TYR A 170 1.88 4.49 -15.94
C TYR A 170 0.49 5.14 -15.97
N GLU A 171 0.30 6.27 -16.65
CA GLU A 171 -1.00 6.97 -16.72
C GLU A 171 -2.14 6.05 -17.19
N ARG A 172 -1.85 5.07 -18.06
CA ARG A 172 -2.84 4.11 -18.55
C ARG A 172 -3.56 3.36 -17.44
N TYR A 173 -2.87 3.10 -16.33
CA TYR A 173 -3.42 2.40 -15.16
C TYR A 173 -4.25 3.31 -14.26
N VAL A 174 -4.11 4.64 -14.37
CA VAL A 174 -4.68 5.60 -13.42
C VAL A 174 -5.37 6.79 -14.07
N ARG A 175 -5.83 6.64 -15.31
CA ARG A 175 -6.55 7.71 -16.04
C ARG A 175 -7.77 8.23 -15.29
N ASP A 176 -8.43 7.36 -14.52
CA ASP A 176 -9.55 7.69 -13.64
C ASP A 176 -9.15 8.66 -12.52
N LEU A 177 -7.96 8.51 -11.94
CA LEU A 177 -7.43 9.42 -10.91
C LEU A 177 -6.90 10.71 -11.51
N LEU A 178 -6.11 10.63 -12.59
CA LEU A 178 -5.45 11.80 -13.18
C LEU A 178 -6.42 12.81 -13.84
N ARG A 179 -7.69 12.46 -14.03
CA ARG A 179 -8.75 13.39 -14.39
C ARG A 179 -9.11 14.37 -13.25
N ASP A 180 -8.81 14.02 -12.01
CA ASP A 180 -8.99 14.87 -10.85
C ASP A 180 -7.77 15.75 -10.65
N PRO A 181 -7.90 17.11 -10.70
CA PRO A 181 -6.77 18.02 -10.53
C PRO A 181 -6.01 17.86 -9.22
N PHE A 182 -6.64 17.32 -8.17
CA PHE A 182 -5.97 17.04 -6.90
C PHE A 182 -4.86 15.99 -7.09
N TYR A 183 -5.18 14.83 -7.66
CA TYR A 183 -4.17 13.77 -7.88
C TYR A 183 -3.10 14.21 -8.87
N LEU A 184 -3.48 14.89 -9.96
CA LEU A 184 -2.52 15.43 -10.92
C LEU A 184 -1.52 16.42 -10.28
N ARG A 185 -1.98 17.21 -9.28
CA ARG A 185 -1.10 18.12 -8.53
C ARG A 185 -0.12 17.34 -7.65
N MET A 186 -0.56 16.24 -7.03
CA MET A 186 0.30 15.41 -6.18
C MET A 186 1.41 14.71 -6.98
N GLU A 187 1.16 14.38 -8.26
CA GLU A 187 2.18 13.84 -9.16
C GLU A 187 3.24 14.87 -9.56
N ARG A 188 2.83 16.15 -9.71
CA ARG A 188 3.73 17.18 -10.19
C ARG A 188 4.76 17.58 -9.13
N LYS A 189 6.05 17.56 -9.54
CA LYS A 189 7.19 18.04 -8.72
C LYS A 189 7.24 17.40 -7.32
N GLY A 190 6.77 16.16 -7.16
CA GLY A 190 6.78 15.47 -5.87
C GLY A 190 5.81 16.08 -4.84
N GLY A 191 4.65 16.57 -5.27
CA GLY A 191 3.64 17.19 -4.40
C GLY A 191 3.29 16.35 -3.18
N TRP A 192 3.22 15.03 -3.34
CA TRP A 192 2.98 14.10 -2.25
C TRP A 192 4.05 14.16 -1.13
N PHE A 193 5.32 14.38 -1.48
CA PHE A 193 6.40 14.49 -0.51
C PHE A 193 6.28 15.76 0.35
N PHE A 194 5.80 16.86 -0.23
CA PHE A 194 5.52 18.06 0.55
C PHE A 194 4.38 17.86 1.55
N VAL A 195 3.40 17.01 1.25
CA VAL A 195 2.36 16.61 2.22
C VAL A 195 2.98 15.86 3.40
N PHE A 196 3.87 14.90 3.14
CA PHE A 196 4.59 14.21 4.20
C PHE A 196 5.44 15.18 5.04
N ALA A 197 6.21 16.05 4.39
CA ALA A 197 7.06 17.02 5.09
C ALA A 197 6.25 18.00 5.96
N ALA A 198 5.13 18.51 5.44
CA ALA A 198 4.22 19.37 6.19
C ALA A 198 3.62 18.65 7.41
N HIS A 199 3.14 17.41 7.23
CA HIS A 199 2.65 16.57 8.32
C HIS A 199 3.73 16.36 9.41
N ALA A 200 4.96 16.00 9.01
CA ALA A 200 6.06 15.81 9.95
C ALA A 200 6.39 17.09 10.72
N LEU A 201 6.44 18.23 10.02
CA LEU A 201 6.65 19.53 10.64
C LEU A 201 5.52 19.88 11.63
N LEU A 202 4.26 19.70 11.25
CA LEU A 202 3.12 20.01 12.12
C LEU A 202 3.13 19.18 13.40
N ILE A 203 3.43 17.88 13.32
CA ILE A 203 3.54 17.03 14.53
C ILE A 203 4.70 17.50 15.40
N THR A 204 5.84 17.83 14.82
CA THR A 204 7.02 18.32 15.56
C THR A 204 6.71 19.63 16.28
N LEU A 205 6.10 20.61 15.59
CA LEU A 205 5.72 21.89 16.16
C LEU A 205 4.65 21.73 17.26
N ALA A 206 3.69 20.83 17.06
CA ALA A 206 2.69 20.50 18.08
C ALA A 206 3.35 19.87 19.33
N GLY A 207 4.35 19.00 19.14
CA GLY A 207 5.17 18.47 20.22
C GLY A 207 5.94 19.55 20.99
N ALA A 208 6.54 20.49 20.25
CA ALA A 208 7.23 21.64 20.87
C ALA A 208 6.27 22.50 21.72
N ALA A 209 5.11 22.84 21.15
CA ALA A 209 4.10 23.62 21.87
C ALA A 209 3.57 22.87 23.10
N TYR A 210 3.26 21.59 22.97
CA TYR A 210 2.84 20.75 24.10
C TYR A 210 3.90 20.69 25.20
N GLY A 211 5.17 20.45 24.84
CA GLY A 211 6.27 20.37 25.82
C GLY A 211 6.51 21.70 26.53
N PHE A 212 6.34 22.83 25.85
CA PHE A 212 6.41 24.15 26.48
C PHE A 212 5.27 24.38 27.48
N VAL A 213 4.03 23.98 27.11
CA VAL A 213 2.85 24.16 27.98
C VAL A 213 2.94 23.29 29.26
N VAL A 214 3.33 22.02 29.13
CA VAL A 214 3.33 21.07 30.24
C VAL A 214 4.61 21.15 31.10
N GLY A 215 5.75 21.46 30.48
CA GLY A 215 7.06 21.48 31.15
C GLY A 215 7.58 22.86 31.48
N GLY A 216 6.96 23.93 30.95
CA GLY A 216 7.29 25.33 31.27
C GLY A 216 8.70 25.77 30.81
N SER A 217 9.37 25.03 29.97
CA SER A 217 10.74 25.31 29.57
C SER A 217 11.04 24.98 28.09
N GLY A 218 12.06 25.67 27.53
CA GLY A 218 12.57 25.36 26.19
C GLY A 218 13.16 23.94 26.08
N ALA A 219 13.71 23.39 27.15
CA ALA A 219 14.25 22.04 27.19
C ALA A 219 13.13 20.98 27.01
N GLU A 220 12.00 21.12 27.71
CA GLU A 220 10.85 20.23 27.55
C GLU A 220 10.19 20.43 26.18
N SER A 221 10.12 21.67 25.68
CA SER A 221 9.68 21.94 24.31
C SER A 221 10.50 21.15 23.26
N LEU A 222 11.81 21.18 23.36
CA LEU A 222 12.70 20.42 22.46
C LEU A 222 12.54 18.91 22.65
N ARG A 223 12.44 18.43 23.88
CA ARG A 223 12.27 17.01 24.20
C ARG A 223 10.99 16.45 23.58
N PHE A 224 9.85 17.11 23.76
CA PHE A 224 8.58 16.66 23.20
C PHE A 224 8.55 16.80 21.66
N ALA A 225 9.14 17.84 21.10
CA ALA A 225 9.29 17.97 19.65
C ALA A 225 10.05 16.77 19.06
N ALA A 226 11.21 16.45 19.66
CA ALA A 226 12.04 15.32 19.22
C ALA A 226 11.34 13.97 19.45
N SER A 227 10.70 13.78 20.61
CA SER A 227 9.93 12.58 20.92
C SER A 227 8.79 12.35 19.92
N TRP A 228 7.97 13.35 19.65
CA TRP A 228 6.86 13.22 18.72
C TRP A 228 7.32 12.99 17.29
N TYR A 229 8.42 13.64 16.88
CA TYR A 229 9.01 13.34 15.59
C TYR A 229 9.50 11.89 15.49
N VAL A 230 10.23 11.41 16.49
CA VAL A 230 10.74 10.02 16.50
C VAL A 230 9.58 9.02 16.53
N TRP A 231 8.64 9.16 17.45
CA TRP A 231 7.58 8.17 17.64
C TRP A 231 6.42 8.31 16.65
N ALA A 232 5.81 9.50 16.60
CA ALA A 232 4.59 9.69 15.82
C ALA A 232 4.86 9.89 14.31
N VAL A 233 6.09 10.25 13.92
CA VAL A 233 6.46 10.33 12.50
C VAL A 233 7.34 9.15 12.10
N ALA A 234 8.54 8.99 12.65
CA ALA A 234 9.51 8.03 12.13
C ALA A 234 9.13 6.57 12.45
N VAL A 235 8.96 6.21 13.73
CA VAL A 235 8.59 4.83 14.14
C VAL A 235 7.28 4.41 13.50
N ARG A 236 6.26 5.26 13.55
CA ARG A 236 4.97 4.99 12.93
C ARG A 236 5.10 4.77 11.43
N THR A 237 5.85 5.62 10.70
CA THR A 237 6.05 5.48 9.25
C THR A 237 6.77 4.17 8.91
N VAL A 238 7.85 3.84 9.61
CA VAL A 238 8.58 2.57 9.42
C VAL A 238 7.65 1.37 9.68
N PHE A 239 6.84 1.43 10.74
CA PHE A 239 5.91 0.36 11.05
C PHE A 239 4.86 0.15 9.95
N VAL A 240 4.30 1.23 9.38
CA VAL A 240 3.34 1.16 8.27
C VAL A 240 4.01 0.66 6.99
N LEU A 241 5.24 1.11 6.68
CA LEU A 241 6.01 0.65 5.50
C LEU A 241 6.20 -0.86 5.55
N HIS A 242 6.75 -1.39 6.66
CA HIS A 242 6.97 -2.82 6.80
C HIS A 242 5.67 -3.62 6.81
N GLY A 243 4.58 -3.09 7.36
CA GLY A 243 3.25 -3.70 7.27
C GLY A 243 2.81 -3.87 5.82
N THR A 244 2.90 -2.82 4.99
CA THR A 244 2.57 -2.87 3.56
C THR A 244 3.51 -3.81 2.79
N TRP A 245 4.83 -3.74 3.04
CA TRP A 245 5.80 -4.61 2.37
C TRP A 245 5.66 -6.08 2.78
N ALA A 246 5.20 -6.36 4.01
CA ALA A 246 4.89 -7.72 4.44
C ALA A 246 3.67 -8.29 3.70
N VAL A 247 2.71 -7.45 3.33
CA VAL A 247 1.61 -7.88 2.44
C VAL A 247 2.17 -8.33 1.10
N ASN A 248 3.11 -7.60 0.49
CA ASN A 248 3.70 -7.97 -0.80
C ASN A 248 4.58 -9.24 -0.73
N SER A 249 5.27 -9.46 0.38
CA SER A 249 6.28 -10.52 0.52
C SER A 249 5.77 -11.75 1.27
N LEU A 250 5.39 -11.60 2.56
CA LEU A 250 5.02 -12.74 3.41
C LEU A 250 3.73 -13.41 2.95
N THR A 251 2.76 -12.65 2.45
CA THR A 251 1.46 -13.22 2.03
C THR A 251 1.49 -13.93 0.67
N HIS A 252 2.61 -13.90 -0.04
CA HIS A 252 2.85 -14.76 -1.21
C HIS A 252 3.76 -15.97 -0.91
N VAL A 253 4.27 -16.07 0.35
CA VAL A 253 5.17 -17.15 0.76
C VAL A 253 4.56 -18.02 1.85
N ALA A 254 3.91 -17.41 2.85
CA ALA A 254 3.47 -18.09 4.07
C ALA A 254 1.99 -17.81 4.39
N GLY A 255 1.25 -18.86 4.77
CA GLY A 255 -0.15 -18.79 5.14
C GLY A 255 -0.98 -19.88 4.49
N TYR A 256 -2.30 -19.79 4.64
CA TYR A 256 -3.27 -20.73 4.05
C TYR A 256 -4.04 -20.08 2.88
N ARG A 257 -4.80 -20.87 2.14
CA ARG A 257 -5.63 -20.41 1.01
C ARG A 257 -7.08 -20.80 1.26
N ASN A 258 -7.98 -19.88 0.99
CA ASN A 258 -9.43 -20.15 0.93
C ASN A 258 -9.89 -20.37 -0.50
N TYR A 259 -9.15 -19.86 -1.48
CA TYR A 259 -9.49 -19.86 -2.90
C TYR A 259 -8.30 -20.32 -3.74
N GLU A 260 -8.58 -21.06 -4.79
CA GLU A 260 -7.62 -21.30 -5.85
C GLU A 260 -7.49 -20.02 -6.70
N THR A 261 -6.31 -19.41 -6.68
CA THR A 261 -5.95 -18.24 -7.48
C THR A 261 -4.79 -18.59 -8.39
N ARG A 262 -4.64 -17.86 -9.49
CA ARG A 262 -3.53 -18.04 -10.45
C ARG A 262 -2.15 -17.65 -9.90
N ASP A 263 -2.10 -17.06 -8.72
CA ASP A 263 -0.89 -16.59 -8.04
C ASP A 263 -0.64 -17.34 -6.72
N ASN A 264 0.42 -17.00 -6.01
CA ASN A 264 0.78 -17.63 -4.74
C ASN A 264 0.22 -16.91 -3.50
N SER A 265 -0.75 -16.02 -3.67
CA SER A 265 -1.36 -15.28 -2.56
C SER A 265 -1.91 -16.21 -1.48
N ARG A 266 -1.68 -15.86 -0.22
CA ARG A 266 -2.05 -16.62 0.98
C ARG A 266 -2.65 -15.70 2.03
N ASN A 267 -3.51 -16.26 2.85
CA ASN A 267 -4.03 -15.61 4.03
C ASN A 267 -3.05 -15.82 5.19
N ASN A 268 -2.56 -14.71 5.75
CA ASN A 268 -1.62 -14.71 6.85
C ASN A 268 -2.17 -13.83 8.00
N TRP A 269 -2.55 -14.46 9.11
CA TRP A 269 -3.19 -13.79 10.24
C TRP A 269 -2.29 -12.75 10.93
N PHE A 270 -0.96 -13.02 10.99
CA PHE A 270 -0.03 -12.08 11.62
C PHE A 270 0.08 -10.79 10.80
N VAL A 271 0.21 -10.93 9.48
CA VAL A 271 0.19 -9.77 8.56
C VAL A 271 -1.16 -9.07 8.61
N ALA A 272 -2.28 -9.81 8.66
CA ALA A 272 -3.62 -9.23 8.75
C ALA A 272 -3.82 -8.39 10.02
N LEU A 273 -3.31 -8.85 11.16
CA LEU A 273 -3.35 -8.08 12.40
C LEU A 273 -2.56 -6.78 12.29
N TRP A 274 -1.37 -6.85 11.73
CA TRP A 274 -0.48 -5.69 11.55
C TRP A 274 -1.02 -4.68 10.55
N SER A 275 -1.58 -5.16 9.44
CA SER A 275 -2.03 -4.36 8.28
C SER A 275 -3.54 -4.12 8.25
N HIS A 276 -4.25 -4.26 9.38
CA HIS A 276 -5.69 -3.99 9.51
C HIS A 276 -6.60 -4.79 8.56
N GLY A 277 -6.18 -6.03 8.21
CA GLY A 277 -6.94 -6.95 7.38
C GLY A 277 -6.33 -7.26 6.02
N GLU A 278 -5.28 -6.54 5.58
CA GLU A 278 -4.67 -6.75 4.25
C GLU A 278 -3.95 -8.11 4.13
N GLY A 279 -3.59 -8.74 5.27
CA GLY A 279 -3.00 -10.09 5.28
C GLY A 279 -3.94 -11.21 4.88
N TRP A 280 -5.26 -10.96 4.72
CA TRP A 280 -6.20 -11.91 4.08
C TRP A 280 -6.07 -11.85 2.55
N HIS A 281 -4.88 -12.06 2.08
CA HIS A 281 -4.45 -11.68 0.75
C HIS A 281 -4.91 -12.63 -0.35
N ASN A 282 -5.05 -13.93 -0.04
CA ASN A 282 -5.66 -14.89 -0.97
C ASN A 282 -7.15 -14.58 -1.22
N ASN A 283 -7.88 -14.19 -0.16
CA ASN A 283 -9.28 -13.76 -0.31
C ASN A 283 -9.36 -12.51 -1.20
N HIS A 284 -8.44 -11.56 -0.98
CA HIS A 284 -8.36 -10.33 -1.74
C HIS A 284 -8.03 -10.61 -3.22
N HIS A 285 -7.05 -11.45 -3.52
CA HIS A 285 -6.69 -11.81 -4.90
C HIS A 285 -7.80 -12.57 -5.62
N ALA A 286 -8.59 -13.39 -4.89
CA ALA A 286 -9.75 -14.06 -5.44
C ALA A 286 -10.91 -13.10 -5.76
N GLN A 287 -11.11 -12.05 -4.94
CA GLN A 287 -12.20 -11.08 -5.08
C GLN A 287 -11.69 -9.64 -4.86
N PRO A 288 -10.89 -9.08 -5.78
CA PRO A 288 -10.16 -7.83 -5.58
C PRO A 288 -11.06 -6.62 -5.28
N ARG A 289 -12.28 -6.60 -5.81
CA ARG A 289 -13.23 -5.51 -5.59
C ARG A 289 -13.99 -5.61 -4.28
N ALA A 290 -13.96 -6.76 -3.57
CA ALA A 290 -14.62 -6.88 -2.28
C ALA A 290 -13.99 -5.90 -1.28
N ALA A 291 -14.82 -5.09 -0.62
CA ALA A 291 -14.37 -4.14 0.39
C ALA A 291 -13.98 -4.84 1.70
N SER A 292 -14.40 -6.09 1.92
CA SER A 292 -13.95 -6.97 2.99
C SER A 292 -12.91 -7.94 2.46
N HIS A 293 -11.77 -8.05 3.14
CA HIS A 293 -10.76 -9.06 2.86
C HIS A 293 -10.92 -10.28 3.78
N GLY A 294 -11.47 -10.14 4.98
CA GLY A 294 -11.88 -11.27 5.82
C GLY A 294 -13.15 -11.88 5.28
N HIS A 295 -13.12 -13.17 4.88
CA HIS A 295 -14.27 -13.91 4.35
C HIS A 295 -14.78 -14.97 5.33
N ARG A 296 -14.01 -15.31 6.37
CA ARG A 296 -14.39 -16.20 7.46
C ARG A 296 -14.68 -15.40 8.73
N TRP A 297 -15.51 -15.89 9.65
CA TRP A 297 -15.89 -15.16 10.86
C TRP A 297 -14.70 -14.84 11.80
N TRP A 298 -13.61 -15.61 11.73
CA TRP A 298 -12.37 -15.40 12.51
C TRP A 298 -11.32 -14.56 11.77
N GLU A 299 -11.53 -14.25 10.51
CA GLU A 299 -10.64 -13.42 9.70
C GLU A 299 -10.90 -11.96 10.02
N TYR A 300 -10.23 -11.51 11.08
CA TYR A 300 -10.31 -10.15 11.60
C TYR A 300 -9.93 -9.11 10.54
N ASP A 301 -10.86 -8.22 10.19
CA ASP A 301 -10.67 -7.15 9.19
C ASP A 301 -11.19 -5.82 9.74
N MET A 302 -10.29 -5.06 10.39
CA MET A 302 -10.63 -3.78 11.00
C MET A 302 -11.03 -2.74 9.95
N SER A 303 -10.35 -2.72 8.81
CA SER A 303 -10.68 -1.80 7.71
C SER A 303 -12.10 -2.02 7.20
N TRP A 304 -12.55 -3.27 7.10
CA TRP A 304 -13.92 -3.61 6.78
C TRP A 304 -14.93 -3.07 7.81
N TRP A 305 -14.64 -3.20 9.09
CA TRP A 305 -15.54 -2.67 10.12
C TRP A 305 -15.70 -1.16 10.05
N VAL A 306 -14.62 -0.43 9.73
CA VAL A 306 -14.67 1.01 9.52
C VAL A 306 -15.50 1.35 8.29
N ILE A 307 -15.33 0.62 7.16
CA ILE A 307 -16.13 0.84 5.94
C ILE A 307 -17.61 0.59 6.22
N VAL A 308 -17.97 -0.46 6.97
CA VAL A 308 -19.37 -0.73 7.37
C VAL A 308 -19.91 0.38 8.27
N ALA A 309 -19.10 0.89 9.21
CA ALA A 309 -19.52 2.02 10.04
C ALA A 309 -19.77 3.28 9.20
N MET A 310 -18.90 3.55 8.22
CA MET A 310 -19.07 4.65 7.26
C MET A 310 -20.33 4.46 6.40
N GLU A 311 -20.64 3.24 5.97
CA GLU A 311 -21.85 2.94 5.21
C GLU A 311 -23.11 3.24 6.03
N LYS A 312 -23.15 2.82 7.30
CA LYS A 312 -24.28 3.07 8.21
C LYS A 312 -24.58 4.55 8.41
N VAL A 313 -23.55 5.41 8.38
CA VAL A 313 -23.72 6.87 8.51
C VAL A 313 -23.80 7.59 7.15
N GLY A 314 -23.86 6.85 6.04
CA GLY A 314 -24.03 7.39 4.68
C GLY A 314 -22.75 7.98 4.05
N LEU A 315 -21.59 7.80 4.67
CA LEU A 315 -20.29 8.25 4.16
C LEU A 315 -19.67 7.26 3.15
N ALA A 316 -19.98 5.97 3.22
CA ALA A 316 -19.64 4.99 2.20
C ALA A 316 -20.92 4.54 1.47
N LYS A 317 -20.81 4.37 0.14
CA LYS A 317 -21.90 3.91 -0.73
C LYS A 317 -21.36 2.86 -1.71
N ASN A 318 -22.27 2.12 -2.34
CA ASN A 318 -21.93 1.09 -3.34
C ASN A 318 -20.86 0.10 -2.82
N VAL A 319 -20.99 -0.29 -1.56
CA VAL A 319 -20.03 -1.17 -0.88
C VAL A 319 -20.14 -2.57 -1.46
N VAL A 320 -19.05 -3.04 -2.11
CA VAL A 320 -18.95 -4.36 -2.71
C VAL A 320 -18.63 -5.38 -1.62
N ARG A 321 -19.51 -6.34 -1.45
CA ARG A 321 -19.32 -7.44 -0.49
C ARG A 321 -18.77 -8.68 -1.18
N PRO A 322 -18.03 -9.55 -0.46
CA PRO A 322 -17.60 -10.80 -1.03
C PRO A 322 -18.81 -11.67 -1.40
N THR A 323 -18.72 -12.33 -2.55
CA THR A 323 -19.68 -13.35 -2.97
C THR A 323 -19.39 -14.63 -2.20
N LYS A 324 -20.44 -15.30 -1.71
CA LYS A 324 -20.30 -16.64 -1.13
C LYS A 324 -19.90 -17.60 -2.23
N SER A 325 -18.75 -18.25 -2.08
CA SER A 325 -18.37 -19.44 -2.87
C SER A 325 -19.14 -20.66 -2.38
#